data_feb020e21b57b4a390af5e455cb17888
#
_entry.id   feb020e21b57b4a390af5e455cb17888
#
_cell.length_a   1.000
_cell.length_b   1.000
_cell.length_c   1.000
_cell.angle_alpha   90.00
_cell.angle_beta   90.00
_cell.angle_gamma   90.00
#
_symmetry.space_group_name_H-M   'P 1'
#
loop_
_entity.id
_entity.type
_entity.pdbx_description
1 polymer ?
#
loop_
_entity_poly.entity_id
_entity_poly.type
_entity_poly.pdbx_seq_one_letter_code
_entity_poly.pdbx_strand_id
1 'polypeptide(L)'
;MAISEPTFNPRWDRFRCWRGPSWMATAWLLVPPLRELGYAAAADHVVDSLMPAVRRSGLREYYDPLTGDGLGARRFAMSALVLDLLAQPRLEP
;
A
#
# COMPACT_ATOMS: atom_id res chain seq x y z
N MET A 1 2.27 1.65 -0.18
CA MET A 1 3.43 2.54 -0.02
C MET A 1 3.56 3.45 -1.23
N ALA A 2 3.83 4.69 -1.01
CA ALA A 2 4.05 5.62 -2.10
C ALA A 2 5.35 5.29 -2.84
N ILE A 3 5.30 5.35 -4.15
CA ILE A 3 6.49 5.17 -4.97
C ILE A 3 7.34 6.45 -4.90
N SER A 4 6.68 7.59 -4.75
CA SER A 4 7.34 8.88 -4.66
C SER A 4 8.01 9.05 -3.31
N GLU A 5 9.28 8.83 -3.29
CA GLU A 5 10.12 8.99 -2.11
C GLU A 5 10.54 10.45 -1.96
N PRO A 6 10.37 11.09 -0.79
CA PRO A 6 10.73 12.50 -0.63
C PRO A 6 12.18 12.81 -0.97
N THR A 7 13.08 11.86 -0.75
CA THR A 7 14.49 12.02 -1.06
C THR A 7 14.79 11.98 -2.56
N PHE A 8 13.90 11.42 -3.37
CA PHE A 8 14.07 11.30 -4.81
C PHE A 8 13.21 12.27 -5.59
N ASN A 9 12.09 12.68 -5.02
CA ASN A 9 11.10 13.47 -5.73
C ASN A 9 10.82 14.77 -4.97
N PRO A 10 11.38 15.91 -5.41
CA PRO A 10 11.14 17.20 -4.76
C PRO A 10 9.69 17.65 -4.84
N ARG A 11 8.87 16.99 -5.66
CA ARG A 11 7.44 17.27 -5.76
C ARG A 11 6.60 16.33 -4.90
N TRP A 12 7.23 15.52 -4.06
CA TRP A 12 6.51 14.64 -3.16
C TRP A 12 5.60 15.45 -2.24
N ASP A 13 4.36 14.95 -2.11
CA ASP A 13 3.37 15.53 -1.22
C ASP A 13 2.48 14.38 -0.73
N ARG A 14 2.48 14.14 0.57
CA ARG A 14 1.77 13.00 1.16
C ARG A 14 0.25 13.01 0.91
N PHE A 15 -0.30 14.15 0.50
CA PHE A 15 -1.73 14.29 0.19
C PHE A 15 -2.02 14.32 -1.31
N ARG A 16 -1.01 14.34 -2.13
CA ARG A 16 -1.18 14.53 -3.56
C ARG A 16 -1.26 13.19 -4.29
N CYS A 17 -2.46 12.85 -4.71
CA CYS A 17 -2.95 11.62 -5.34
C CYS A 17 -1.88 10.56 -5.73
N TRP A 18 -0.97 10.89 -6.64
CA TRP A 18 0.04 9.93 -7.15
C TRP A 18 1.47 10.23 -6.69
N ARG A 19 1.67 11.25 -5.89
CA ARG A 19 3.01 11.72 -5.53
C ARG A 19 3.39 11.56 -4.07
N GLY A 20 2.63 10.84 -3.33
CA GLY A 20 2.89 10.66 -1.93
C GLY A 20 2.02 9.59 -1.29
N PRO A 21 0.70 9.64 -1.49
CA PRO A 21 -0.20 8.69 -0.86
C PRO A 21 0.07 7.24 -1.23
N SER A 22 -0.34 6.34 -0.35
CA SER A 22 -0.27 4.90 -0.58
C SER A 22 -1.58 4.41 -1.19
N TRP A 23 -1.46 3.60 -2.24
CA TRP A 23 -2.58 3.00 -2.95
C TRP A 23 -2.56 1.48 -2.80
N MET A 24 -3.71 0.91 -2.51
CA MET A 24 -3.83 -0.54 -2.38
C MET A 24 -3.51 -1.26 -3.68
N ALA A 25 -3.96 -0.72 -4.82
CA ALA A 25 -3.71 -1.32 -6.12
C ALA A 25 -2.22 -1.40 -6.45
N THR A 26 -1.44 -0.37 -6.10
CA THR A 26 0.01 -0.37 -6.31
C THR A 26 0.67 -1.47 -5.49
N ALA A 27 0.29 -1.62 -4.23
CA ALA A 27 0.80 -2.68 -3.37
C ALA A 27 0.44 -4.06 -3.93
N TRP A 28 -0.80 -4.21 -4.39
CA TRP A 28 -1.27 -5.47 -4.96
C TRP A 28 -0.48 -5.87 -6.20
N LEU A 29 -0.09 -4.91 -7.03
CA LEU A 29 0.75 -5.17 -8.21
C LEU A 29 2.21 -5.47 -7.85
N LEU A 30 2.72 -4.89 -6.76
CA LEU A 30 4.12 -4.98 -6.38
C LEU A 30 4.46 -6.25 -5.60
N VAL A 31 3.56 -6.70 -4.74
CA VAL A 31 3.84 -7.78 -3.80
C VAL A 31 4.19 -9.11 -4.48
N PRO A 32 3.42 -9.63 -5.47
CA PRO A 32 3.78 -10.89 -6.10
C PRO A 32 5.16 -10.89 -6.75
N PRO A 33 5.55 -9.88 -7.54
CA PRO A 33 6.91 -9.83 -8.10
C PRO A 33 8.01 -9.82 -7.04
N LEU A 34 7.80 -9.12 -5.92
CA LEU A 34 8.76 -9.12 -4.82
C LEU A 34 8.97 -10.54 -4.28
N ARG A 35 7.89 -11.31 -4.09
CA ARG A 35 7.98 -12.68 -3.63
C ARG A 35 8.68 -13.57 -4.64
N GLU A 36 8.32 -13.45 -5.91
CA GLU A 36 8.92 -14.25 -6.98
C GLU A 36 10.43 -14.02 -7.12
N LEU A 37 10.87 -12.79 -6.88
CA LEU A 37 12.29 -12.43 -6.95
C LEU A 37 13.06 -12.72 -5.66
N GLY A 38 12.40 -13.28 -4.65
CA GLY A 38 13.05 -13.65 -3.40
C GLY A 38 13.07 -12.57 -2.33
N TYR A 39 12.34 -11.49 -2.51
CA TYR A 39 12.24 -10.39 -1.54
C TYR A 39 11.05 -10.59 -0.59
N ALA A 40 10.97 -11.75 0.01
CA ALA A 40 9.81 -12.11 0.84
C ALA A 40 9.60 -11.16 2.03
N ALA A 41 10.69 -10.77 2.71
CA ALA A 41 10.59 -9.85 3.85
C ALA A 41 10.08 -8.48 3.42
N ALA A 42 10.52 -7.98 2.27
CA ALA A 42 10.03 -6.70 1.73
C ALA A 42 8.56 -6.80 1.36
N ALA A 43 8.14 -7.89 0.74
CA ALA A 43 6.74 -8.14 0.40
C ALA A 43 5.87 -8.17 1.66
N ASP A 44 6.28 -8.88 2.68
CA ASP A 44 5.57 -8.96 3.95
C ASP A 44 5.47 -7.59 4.62
N HIS A 45 6.54 -6.80 4.56
CA HIS A 45 6.53 -5.44 5.10
C HIS A 45 5.49 -4.56 4.41
N VAL A 46 5.39 -4.66 3.09
CA VAL A 46 4.38 -3.91 2.33
C VAL A 46 2.97 -4.29 2.79
N VAL A 47 2.67 -5.57 2.86
CA VAL A 47 1.35 -6.04 3.29
C VAL A 47 1.05 -5.60 4.73
N ASP A 48 1.98 -5.84 5.63
CA ASP A 48 1.79 -5.54 7.05
C ASP A 48 1.65 -4.05 7.32
N SER A 49 2.30 -3.19 6.52
CA SER A 49 2.20 -1.75 6.67
C SER A 49 0.84 -1.18 6.23
N LEU A 50 0.11 -1.90 5.39
CA LEU A 50 -1.22 -1.47 4.92
C LEU A 50 -2.32 -1.73 5.93
N MET A 51 -2.16 -2.74 6.78
CA MET A 51 -3.22 -3.14 7.71
C MET A 51 -3.63 -2.05 8.70
N PRO A 52 -2.70 -1.30 9.33
CA PRO A 52 -3.11 -0.21 10.20
C PRO A 52 -3.94 0.86 9.49
N ALA A 53 -3.61 1.16 8.23
CA ALA A 53 -4.36 2.14 7.44
C ALA A 53 -5.80 1.67 7.18
N VAL A 54 -5.97 0.41 6.81
CA VAL A 54 -7.31 -0.17 6.58
C VAL A 54 -8.10 -0.23 7.87
N ARG A 55 -7.49 -0.64 8.98
CA ARG A 55 -8.16 -0.69 10.28
C ARG A 55 -8.59 0.70 10.75
N ARG A 56 -7.76 1.71 10.51
CA ARG A 56 -8.03 3.08 10.90
C ARG A 56 -9.11 3.74 10.04
N SER A 57 -9.06 3.54 8.73
CA SER A 57 -9.80 4.36 7.77
C SER A 57 -10.74 3.57 6.86
N GLY A 58 -10.71 2.25 6.90
CA GLY A 58 -11.53 1.41 6.03
C GLY A 58 -11.03 1.41 4.59
N LEU A 59 -11.92 1.13 3.65
CA LEU A 59 -11.58 1.07 2.23
C LEU A 59 -11.70 2.46 1.63
N ARG A 60 -10.57 3.16 1.59
CA ARG A 60 -10.45 4.49 1.02
C ARG A 60 -9.72 4.44 -0.31
N GLU A 61 -9.83 5.48 -1.08
CA GLU A 61 -9.20 5.56 -2.39
C GLU A 61 -7.68 5.47 -2.27
N TYR A 62 -7.10 6.20 -1.37
CA TYR A 62 -5.69 6.13 -1.03
C TYR A 62 -5.48 6.56 0.42
N TYR A 63 -4.26 6.45 0.91
CA TYR A 63 -3.96 6.65 2.33
C TYR A 63 -2.74 7.54 2.50
N ASP A 64 -2.75 8.34 3.56
CA ASP A 64 -1.55 9.06 4.01
C ASP A 64 -0.51 8.01 4.44
N PRO A 65 0.66 7.95 3.80
CA PRO A 65 1.65 6.93 4.11
C PRO A 65 2.28 7.06 5.49
N LEU A 66 2.15 8.22 6.13
CA LEU A 66 2.72 8.48 7.45
C LEU A 66 1.75 8.17 8.58
N THR A 67 0.45 8.46 8.38
CA THR A 67 -0.55 8.35 9.44
C THR A 67 -1.54 7.22 9.24
N GLY A 68 -1.72 6.74 8.00
CA GLY A 68 -2.77 5.79 7.65
C GLY A 68 -4.14 6.45 7.48
N ASP A 69 -4.22 7.78 7.52
CA ASP A 69 -5.50 8.45 7.28
C ASP A 69 -6.00 8.18 5.88
N GLY A 70 -7.29 7.87 5.78
CA GLY A 70 -7.94 7.67 4.49
C GLY A 70 -8.13 8.98 3.75
N LEU A 71 -7.87 8.97 2.46
CA LEU A 71 -7.95 10.11 1.57
C LEU A 71 -8.76 9.73 0.34
N GLY A 72 -9.31 10.72 -0.34
CA GLY A 72 -10.11 10.50 -1.52
C GLY A 72 -11.46 9.84 -1.23
N ALA A 73 -11.95 9.04 -2.16
CA ALA A 73 -13.26 8.40 -2.06
C ALA A 73 -13.36 7.41 -0.90
N ARG A 74 -14.52 7.37 -0.26
CA ARG A 74 -14.86 6.37 0.76
C ARG A 74 -15.47 5.14 0.09
N ARG A 75 -15.40 3.99 0.79
CA ARG A 75 -15.97 2.72 0.31
C ARG A 75 -15.46 2.39 -1.09
N PHE A 76 -14.16 2.56 -1.27
CA PHE A 76 -13.52 2.39 -2.55
C PHE A 76 -13.26 0.92 -2.83
N ALA A 77 -14.00 0.35 -3.76
CA ALA A 77 -13.99 -1.10 -4.03
C ALA A 77 -12.60 -1.63 -4.40
N MET A 78 -11.81 -0.86 -5.14
CA MET A 78 -10.47 -1.29 -5.52
C MET A 78 -9.56 -1.55 -4.32
N SER A 79 -9.77 -0.86 -3.20
CA SER A 79 -8.99 -1.10 -1.99
C SER A 79 -9.34 -2.43 -1.32
N ALA A 80 -10.42 -3.10 -1.74
CA ALA A 80 -10.73 -4.46 -1.31
C ALA A 80 -9.69 -5.48 -1.78
N LEU A 81 -8.78 -5.09 -2.68
CA LEU A 81 -7.60 -5.91 -3.04
C LEU A 81 -6.76 -6.29 -1.83
N VAL A 82 -6.89 -5.58 -0.70
CA VAL A 82 -6.24 -5.98 0.54
C VAL A 82 -6.64 -7.40 0.96
N LEU A 83 -7.86 -7.82 0.67
CA LEU A 83 -8.32 -9.17 1.00
C LEU A 83 -7.53 -10.22 0.21
N ASP A 84 -7.24 -9.96 -1.05
CA ASP A 84 -6.41 -10.84 -1.86
C ASP A 84 -4.97 -10.87 -1.37
N LEU A 85 -4.41 -9.70 -1.01
CA LEU A 85 -3.07 -9.63 -0.43
C LEU A 85 -2.93 -10.45 0.84
N LEU A 86 -3.94 -10.42 1.70
CA LEU A 86 -3.95 -11.20 2.94
C LEU A 86 -4.11 -12.70 2.69
N ALA A 87 -4.81 -13.06 1.61
CA ALA A 87 -5.04 -14.45 1.24
C ALA A 87 -3.87 -15.09 0.50
N GLN A 88 -2.96 -14.28 -0.05
CA GLN A 88 -1.80 -14.81 -0.77
C GLN A 88 -0.87 -15.57 0.19
N PRO A 89 -0.41 -16.78 -0.20
CA PRO A 89 0.49 -17.54 0.65
C PRO A 89 1.83 -16.82 0.80
N ARG A 90 2.34 -16.82 2.02
CA ARG A 90 3.69 -16.34 2.31
C ARG A 90 4.64 -17.50 2.15
N LEU A 91 5.80 -17.24 1.56
CA LEU A 91 6.83 -18.26 1.41
C LEU A 91 7.42 -18.59 2.79
N GLU A 92 7.49 -19.88 3.09
CA GLU A 92 8.21 -20.34 4.27
C GLU A 92 9.71 -20.13 4.06
N PRO A 93 10.41 -19.66 5.11
CA PRO A 93 11.86 -19.50 5.02
C PRO A 93 12.61 -20.82 4.89
#